data_a1c75e9897b7726c724cb4f4fc2838f3
#
_entry.id   a1c75e9897b7726c724cb4f4fc2838f3
#
_cell.length_a   1.000
_cell.length_b   1.000
_cell.length_c   1.000
_cell.angle_alpha   90.00
_cell.angle_beta   90.00
_cell.angle_gamma   90.00
#
_symmetry.space_group_name_H-M   'P 1'
#
loop_
_entity.id
_entity.type
_entity.pdbx_description
1 polymer ?
#
loop_
_entity_poly.entity_id
_entity_poly.type
_entity_poly.pdbx_seq_one_letter_code
_entity_poly.pdbx_strand_id
1 'polypeptide(L)'
;TDNKLLSEVKTRMVLENGLVIHIWEWNEKAKALGLDKYPNAGLIAQDVEHMFPEAVIKDENGYLMVDLPVLMDMDDLIAKLVLEGGVARLVRQGGGGGES
;
A
#
# COMPACT_ATOMS: atom_id res chain seq x y z
N THR A 1 -0.05 -4.54 -0.55
CA THR A 1 1.06 -5.40 -1.02
C THR A 1 1.62 -6.22 0.12
N ASP A 2 1.86 -7.50 -0.13
CA ASP A 2 2.43 -8.39 0.87
C ASP A 2 3.89 -8.02 1.13
N ASN A 3 4.28 -7.91 2.40
CA ASN A 3 5.63 -7.51 2.76
C ASN A 3 6.70 -8.51 2.32
N LYS A 4 6.32 -9.74 2.01
CA LYS A 4 7.27 -10.74 1.50
C LYS A 4 7.78 -10.44 0.10
N LEU A 5 7.18 -9.47 -0.57
CA LEU A 5 7.54 -9.06 -1.92
C LEU A 5 8.40 -7.79 -1.91
N LEU A 6 8.73 -7.28 -0.73
CA LEU A 6 9.35 -5.98 -0.56
C LEU A 6 10.72 -6.07 0.10
N SER A 7 11.59 -5.11 -0.23
CA SER A 7 12.83 -4.90 0.47
C SER A 7 13.03 -3.40 0.69
N GLU A 8 13.92 -3.01 1.55
CA GLU A 8 14.26 -1.59 1.78
C GLU A 8 13.01 -0.77 2.08
N VAL A 9 12.14 -1.27 2.94
CA VAL A 9 10.89 -0.58 3.26
C VAL A 9 11.15 0.61 4.16
N LYS A 10 10.59 1.77 3.79
CA LYS A 10 10.72 2.99 4.57
C LYS A 10 9.34 3.58 4.79
N THR A 11 9.12 4.16 5.97
CA THR A 11 7.88 4.85 6.27
C THR A 11 7.87 6.17 5.52
N ARG A 12 6.75 6.45 4.86
CA ARG A 12 6.57 7.70 4.17
C ARG A 12 5.64 8.63 4.92
N MET A 13 4.55 8.10 5.44
CA MET A 13 3.53 8.92 6.11
C MET A 13 2.70 8.02 7.03
N VAL A 14 2.34 8.51 8.20
CA VAL A 14 1.43 7.81 9.10
C VAL A 14 0.08 8.52 9.02
N LEU A 15 -0.97 7.76 8.75
CA LEU A 15 -2.32 8.29 8.64
C LEU A 15 -2.97 8.40 10.02
N GLU A 16 -4.01 9.21 10.13
CA GLU A 16 -4.69 9.42 11.39
C GLU A 16 -5.28 8.14 11.97
N ASN A 17 -5.68 7.21 11.12
CA ASN A 17 -6.24 5.95 11.57
C ASN A 17 -5.18 4.95 12.02
N GLY A 18 -3.91 5.30 11.93
CA GLY A 18 -2.82 4.41 12.33
C GLY A 18 -2.19 3.61 11.20
N LEU A 19 -2.81 3.59 10.03
CA LEU A 19 -2.19 2.95 8.88
C LEU A 19 -1.02 3.78 8.38
N VAL A 20 -0.06 3.12 7.76
CA VAL A 20 1.19 3.76 7.33
C VAL A 20 1.35 3.60 5.83
N ILE A 21 1.72 4.69 5.18
CA ILE A 21 2.12 4.65 3.78
C ILE A 21 3.62 4.43 3.74
N HIS A 22 4.04 3.43 3.00
CA HIS A 22 5.46 3.06 2.87
C HIS A 22 5.96 3.25 1.45
N ILE A 23 7.26 3.37 1.32
CA ILE A 23 7.96 3.29 0.05
C ILE A 23 8.92 2.11 0.17
N TRP A 24 9.11 1.36 -0.89
CA TRP A 24 9.93 0.17 -0.85
C TRP A 24 10.64 -0.09 -2.17
N GLU A 25 11.52 -1.10 -2.16
CA GLU A 25 12.07 -1.67 -3.37
C GLU A 25 11.38 -3.02 -3.58
N TRP A 26 11.10 -3.36 -4.83
CA TRP A 26 10.56 -4.68 -5.14
C TRP A 26 11.69 -5.70 -5.06
N ASN A 27 11.45 -6.82 -4.38
CA ASN A 27 12.48 -7.87 -4.31
C ASN A 27 12.40 -8.78 -5.54
N GLU A 28 13.26 -9.80 -5.57
CA GLU A 28 13.34 -10.67 -6.74
C GLU A 28 12.05 -11.45 -6.98
N LYS A 29 11.36 -11.84 -5.93
CA LYS A 29 10.08 -12.54 -6.07
C LYS A 29 9.06 -11.65 -6.75
N ALA A 30 9.00 -10.41 -6.35
CA ALA A 30 8.06 -9.46 -6.94
C ALA A 30 8.39 -9.21 -8.41
N LYS A 31 9.66 -9.09 -8.74
CA LYS A 31 10.07 -8.89 -10.12
C LYS A 31 9.70 -10.10 -10.99
N ALA A 32 9.87 -11.29 -10.44
CA ALA A 32 9.49 -12.51 -11.15
C ALA A 32 8.00 -12.56 -11.45
N LEU A 33 7.19 -11.93 -10.61
CA LEU A 33 5.75 -11.84 -10.81
C LEU A 33 5.33 -10.64 -11.64
N GLY A 34 6.28 -9.81 -12.07
CA GLY A 34 5.99 -8.64 -12.87
C GLY A 34 5.45 -7.46 -12.08
N LEU A 35 5.61 -7.48 -10.77
CA LEU A 35 5.03 -6.43 -9.92
C LEU A 35 5.82 -5.13 -9.94
N ASP A 36 7.07 -5.17 -10.41
CA ASP A 36 7.89 -3.97 -10.48
C ASP A 36 7.38 -2.93 -11.48
N LYS A 37 6.36 -3.28 -12.26
CA LYS A 37 5.69 -2.31 -13.13
C LYS A 37 4.72 -1.42 -12.36
N TYR A 38 4.39 -1.77 -11.13
CA TYR A 38 3.48 -0.99 -10.30
C TYR A 38 4.25 0.00 -9.43
N PRO A 39 3.60 1.06 -8.95
CA PRO A 39 4.25 2.01 -8.04
C PRO A 39 4.79 1.31 -6.80
N ASN A 40 5.95 1.74 -6.36
CA ASN A 40 6.63 1.14 -5.21
C ASN A 40 6.27 1.87 -3.92
N ALA A 41 5.01 2.17 -3.73
CA ALA A 41 4.54 2.87 -2.55
C ALA A 41 3.11 2.48 -2.25
N GLY A 42 2.75 2.50 -0.98
CA GLY A 42 1.38 2.22 -0.60
C GLY A 42 1.27 1.58 0.76
N LEU A 43 0.21 0.81 0.93
CA LEU A 43 -0.08 0.09 2.15
C LEU A 43 0.53 -1.31 2.09
N ILE A 44 1.00 -1.79 3.24
CA ILE A 44 1.47 -3.16 3.36
C ILE A 44 0.31 -3.98 3.87
N ALA A 45 0.03 -5.10 3.20
CA ALA A 45 -1.15 -5.91 3.49
C ALA A 45 -1.16 -6.43 4.94
N GLN A 46 0.00 -6.75 5.50
CA GLN A 46 0.06 -7.23 6.87
C GLN A 46 -0.40 -6.17 7.87
N ASP A 47 -0.09 -4.90 7.60
CA ASP A 47 -0.55 -3.80 8.46
C ASP A 47 -2.07 -3.65 8.39
N VAL A 48 -2.61 -3.74 7.18
CA VAL A 48 -4.05 -3.64 6.99
C VAL A 48 -4.75 -4.81 7.66
N GLU A 49 -4.17 -5.98 7.59
CA GLU A 49 -4.77 -7.17 8.18
C GLU A 49 -4.94 -7.03 9.69
N HIS A 50 -4.00 -6.36 10.35
CA HIS A 50 -4.11 -6.13 11.79
C HIS A 50 -5.30 -5.28 12.16
N MET A 51 -5.64 -4.31 11.34
CA MET A 51 -6.71 -3.36 11.63
C MET A 51 -8.02 -3.74 10.96
N PHE A 52 -7.96 -4.22 9.75
CA PHE A 52 -9.15 -4.52 8.94
C PHE A 52 -8.95 -5.86 8.24
N PRO A 53 -9.01 -6.97 8.98
CA PRO A 53 -8.75 -8.28 8.37
C PRO A 53 -9.68 -8.61 7.22
N GLU A 54 -10.92 -8.08 7.22
CA GLU A 54 -11.86 -8.33 6.13
C GLU A 54 -11.43 -7.69 4.82
N ALA A 55 -10.52 -6.72 4.88
CA ALA A 55 -10.06 -6.01 3.70
C ALA A 55 -8.78 -6.63 3.12
N VAL A 56 -8.40 -7.81 3.58
CA VAL A 56 -7.21 -8.48 3.07
C VAL A 56 -7.58 -9.85 2.57
N ILE A 57 -7.13 -10.18 1.37
CA ILE A 57 -7.37 -11.47 0.76
C ILE A 57 -6.03 -12.09 0.39
N LYS A 58 -6.04 -13.38 0.14
CA LYS A 58 -4.83 -14.10 -0.25
C LYS A 58 -4.96 -14.51 -1.71
N ASP A 59 -3.92 -14.28 -2.49
CA ASP A 59 -3.96 -14.66 -3.90
C ASP A 59 -3.62 -16.16 -4.05
N GLU A 60 -3.62 -16.62 -5.29
CA GLU A 60 -3.38 -18.05 -5.56
C GLU A 60 -1.98 -18.48 -5.19
N ASN A 61 -1.05 -17.56 -5.08
CA ASN A 61 0.33 -17.86 -4.70
C ASN A 61 0.56 -17.74 -3.19
N GLY A 62 -0.49 -17.42 -2.44
CA GLY A 62 -0.38 -17.30 -0.99
C GLY A 62 0.04 -15.91 -0.49
N TYR A 63 0.17 -14.95 -1.38
CA TYR A 63 0.51 -13.59 -0.98
C TYR A 63 -0.73 -12.80 -0.59
N LEU A 64 -0.59 -11.92 0.38
CA LEU A 64 -1.70 -11.08 0.84
C LEU A 64 -1.88 -9.89 -0.10
N MET A 65 -3.13 -9.53 -0.30
CA MET A 65 -3.52 -8.39 -1.13
C MET A 65 -4.55 -7.58 -0.38
N VAL A 66 -4.50 -6.27 -0.52
CA VAL A 66 -5.50 -5.38 0.07
C VAL A 66 -6.67 -5.25 -0.89
N ASP A 67 -7.87 -5.53 -0.39
CA ASP A 67 -9.09 -5.35 -1.14
C ASP A 67 -9.54 -3.89 -0.94
N LEU A 68 -9.13 -3.02 -1.83
CA LEU A 68 -9.40 -1.59 -1.68
C LEU A 68 -10.89 -1.23 -1.57
N PRO A 69 -11.78 -1.79 -2.39
CA PRO A 69 -13.20 -1.48 -2.22
C PRO A 69 -13.73 -1.80 -0.83
N VAL A 70 -13.32 -2.93 -0.26
CA VAL A 70 -13.74 -3.29 1.10
C VAL A 70 -13.13 -2.33 2.11
N LEU A 71 -11.85 -2.01 1.97
CA LEU A 71 -11.18 -1.09 2.89
C LEU A 71 -11.82 0.29 2.84
N MET A 72 -12.19 0.77 1.65
CA MET A 72 -12.86 2.05 1.50
C MET A 72 -14.20 2.08 2.19
N ASP A 73 -14.92 0.97 2.20
CA ASP A 73 -16.19 0.88 2.91
C ASP A 73 -15.99 0.92 4.42
N MET A 74 -14.85 0.45 4.91
CA MET A 74 -14.59 0.36 6.33
C MET A 74 -13.87 1.60 6.89
N ASP A 75 -13.25 2.40 6.04
CA ASP A 75 -12.43 3.52 6.50
C ASP A 75 -12.62 4.73 5.59
N ASP A 76 -13.26 5.77 6.12
CA ASP A 76 -13.58 6.97 5.36
C ASP A 76 -12.33 7.73 4.92
N LEU A 77 -11.28 7.70 5.72
CA LEU A 77 -10.05 8.40 5.37
C LEU A 77 -9.41 7.76 4.13
N ILE A 78 -9.35 6.44 4.10
CA ILE A 78 -8.81 5.74 2.94
C ILE A 78 -9.67 6.01 1.71
N ALA A 79 -11.00 5.98 1.87
CA ALA A 79 -11.90 6.26 0.76
C ALA A 79 -11.64 7.64 0.18
N LYS A 80 -11.47 8.63 1.05
CA LYS A 80 -11.20 9.99 0.61
C LYS A 80 -9.87 10.08 -0.13
N LEU A 81 -8.83 9.44 0.40
CA LEU A 81 -7.52 9.49 -0.23
C LEU A 81 -7.52 8.84 -1.61
N VAL A 82 -8.20 7.72 -1.75
CA VAL A 82 -8.29 7.03 -3.04
C VAL A 82 -9.02 7.92 -4.04
N LEU A 83 -10.12 8.53 -3.62
CA LEU A 83 -10.91 9.39 -4.50
C LEU A 83 -10.15 10.66 -4.91
N GLU A 84 -9.21 11.11 -4.08
CA GLU A 84 -8.43 12.32 -4.36
C GLU A 84 -7.14 12.06 -5.12
N GLY A 85 -6.99 10.90 -5.72
CA GLY A 85 -5.80 10.62 -6.50
C GLY A 85 -4.96 9.49 -5.99
N GLY A 86 -5.42 8.88 -4.90
CA GLY A 86 -4.81 7.68 -4.40
C GLY A 86 -3.52 7.88 -3.65
N VAL A 87 -2.93 6.77 -3.26
CA VAL A 87 -1.72 6.73 -2.45
C VAL A 87 -0.54 7.35 -3.19
N ALA A 88 -0.47 7.16 -4.49
CA ALA A 88 0.63 7.70 -5.28
C ALA A 88 0.69 9.23 -5.21
N ARG A 89 -0.48 9.86 -5.20
CA ARG A 89 -0.53 11.32 -5.08
C ARG A 89 0.00 11.77 -3.72
N LEU A 90 -0.39 11.07 -2.65
CA LEU A 90 0.08 11.40 -1.32
C LEU A 90 1.60 11.25 -1.23
N VAL A 91 2.12 10.18 -1.75
CA VAL A 91 3.55 9.94 -1.73
C VAL A 91 4.28 11.06 -2.47
N ARG A 92 3.75 11.46 -3.62
CA ARG A 92 4.36 12.51 -4.40
C ARG A 92 4.39 13.84 -3.66
N GLN A 93 3.26 14.22 -3.08
CA GLN A 93 3.17 15.46 -2.32
C GLN A 93 4.04 15.43 -1.07
N GLY A 94 3.97 14.32 -0.34
CA GLY A 94 4.78 14.17 0.84
C GLY A 94 6.26 14.05 0.54
N GLY A 95 6.59 13.59 -0.64
CA GLY A 95 7.97 13.48 -1.08
C GLY A 95 8.62 14.81 -1.28
N GLY A 96 7.89 15.77 -1.30
CA GLY A 96 8.37 17.07 -1.48
C GLY A 96 9.11 17.15 -2.65
N GLY A 97 9.88 17.48 -2.60
CA GLY A 97 10.64 17.51 -3.58
C GLY A 97 10.17 17.97 -4.82
N GLY A 98 9.86 18.64 -5.20
CA GLY A 98 9.69 19.09 -6.49
C GLY A 98 9.08 18.18 -7.46
N GLU A 99 8.65 17.16 -6.98
CA GLU A 99 8.09 16.30 -7.80
C GLU A 99 6.81 16.68 -8.14
N SER A 100 6.36 16.98 -8.76
CA SER A 100 5.01 17.38 -8.92
C SER A 100 4.32 16.77 -10.09
#